data_5cff4172b9533cb0848e064ef0236c05
#
_entry.id   5cff4172b9533cb0848e064ef0236c05
#
_cell.length_a   1.000
_cell.length_b   1.000
_cell.length_c   1.000
_cell.angle_alpha   90.00
_cell.angle_beta   90.00
_cell.angle_gamma   90.00
#
_symmetry.space_group_name_H-M   'P 1'
#
loop_
_entity.id
_entity.type
_entity.pdbx_description
1 polymer ?
#
loop_
_entity_poly.entity_id
_entity_poly.type
_entity_poly.pdbx_seq_one_letter_code
_entity_poly.pdbx_strand_id
1 'polypeptide(L)'
;MPLLRFTEAAVDPLWSGLNLEVEPGEFIAVLGPNGVGKSTLLHTILGTRQLSRGRVELSGRTGFIPQQRMFEAELPMRARDLVSLSLAHGVLTGRSASRERVDALLRTVGAQGFADHRVGRLSGGQQQLIRQAQALANDPDLLLADEPLLSLDVARQQDAVALLDARRREHNTAVVVVTHGINPVLHVVDRVLYLAPHGHTLGTVSEVMRSDVLSELYGTKVDVIELDGRMVVV
;
A
#
# COMPACT_ATOMS: atom_id res chain seq x y z
N MET A 1 -13.92 -15.77 -4.85
CA MET A 1 -12.91 -16.29 -3.90
C MET A 1 -12.00 -15.13 -3.53
N PRO A 2 -11.76 -14.88 -2.26
CA PRO A 2 -10.89 -13.80 -1.86
C PRO A 2 -9.47 -13.97 -2.43
N LEU A 3 -8.84 -12.85 -2.80
CA LEU A 3 -7.45 -12.81 -3.26
C LEU A 3 -6.47 -13.08 -2.11
N LEU A 4 -6.82 -12.58 -0.92
CA LEU A 4 -6.02 -12.71 0.29
C LEU A 4 -6.92 -13.19 1.43
N ARG A 5 -6.43 -14.16 2.21
CA ARG A 5 -7.11 -14.61 3.41
C ARG A 5 -6.11 -14.84 4.55
N PHE A 6 -6.35 -14.20 5.68
CA PHE A 6 -5.75 -14.53 6.96
C PHE A 6 -6.75 -15.34 7.80
N THR A 7 -6.28 -16.41 8.45
CA THR A 7 -7.08 -17.24 9.33
C THR A 7 -6.34 -17.42 10.65
N GLU A 8 -6.94 -16.90 11.75
CA GLU A 8 -6.38 -16.95 13.12
C GLU A 8 -4.89 -16.56 13.15
N ALA A 9 -4.53 -15.59 12.33
CA ALA A 9 -3.14 -15.24 12.11
C ALA A 9 -2.58 -14.39 13.25
N ALA A 10 -1.30 -14.64 13.59
CA ALA A 10 -0.61 -13.89 14.63
C ALA A 10 0.84 -13.60 14.24
N VAL A 11 1.36 -12.46 14.68
CA VAL A 11 2.78 -12.11 14.73
C VAL A 11 3.11 -11.56 16.10
N ASP A 12 3.60 -12.43 16.96
CA ASP A 12 3.93 -12.07 18.34
C ASP A 12 5.13 -11.08 18.36
N PRO A 13 5.11 -10.07 19.25
CA PRO A 13 4.04 -9.66 20.17
C PRO A 13 3.08 -8.61 19.57
N LEU A 14 3.02 -8.44 18.24
CA LEU A 14 2.38 -7.29 17.59
C LEU A 14 0.85 -7.41 17.50
N TRP A 15 0.35 -8.54 16.99
CA TRP A 15 -1.09 -8.77 16.82
C TRP A 15 -1.38 -10.28 16.75
N SER A 16 -2.60 -10.69 17.11
CA SER A 16 -3.03 -12.10 17.14
C SER A 16 -4.50 -12.24 16.80
N GLY A 17 -4.90 -13.45 16.35
CA GLY A 17 -6.28 -13.79 16.02
C GLY A 17 -6.84 -13.02 14.83
N LEU A 18 -5.97 -12.54 13.91
CA LEU A 18 -6.41 -11.78 12.74
C LEU A 18 -7.10 -12.69 11.74
N ASN A 19 -8.36 -12.35 11.44
CA ASN A 19 -9.15 -12.91 10.35
C ASN A 19 -9.46 -11.79 9.38
N LEU A 20 -8.93 -11.87 8.15
CA LEU A 20 -9.10 -10.87 7.11
C LEU A 20 -9.25 -11.57 5.77
N GLU A 21 -10.27 -11.22 5.02
CA GLU A 21 -10.42 -11.57 3.61
C GLU A 21 -10.39 -10.28 2.77
N VAL A 22 -9.73 -10.33 1.62
CA VAL A 22 -9.68 -9.23 0.65
C VAL A 22 -10.18 -9.75 -0.69
N GLU A 23 -11.24 -9.11 -1.18
CA GLU A 23 -11.86 -9.46 -2.45
C GLU A 23 -11.22 -8.67 -3.62
N PRO A 24 -11.32 -9.19 -4.87
CA PRO A 24 -10.89 -8.43 -6.04
C PRO A 24 -11.58 -7.05 -6.11
N GLY A 25 -10.81 -6.02 -6.42
CA GLY A 25 -11.33 -4.65 -6.54
C GLY A 25 -11.67 -3.96 -5.22
N GLU A 26 -11.32 -4.54 -4.09
CA GLU A 26 -11.57 -3.96 -2.77
C GLU A 26 -10.42 -3.02 -2.35
N PHE A 27 -10.76 -1.91 -1.69
CA PHE A 27 -9.80 -0.97 -1.13
C PHE A 27 -9.83 -1.02 0.41
N ILE A 28 -8.77 -1.51 1.02
CA ILE A 28 -8.63 -1.61 2.48
C ILE A 28 -7.55 -0.64 2.98
N ALA A 29 -7.91 0.19 3.95
CA ALA A 29 -6.95 0.99 4.69
C ALA A 29 -6.54 0.28 5.99
N VAL A 30 -5.24 0.17 6.24
CA VAL A 30 -4.68 -0.35 7.49
C VAL A 30 -4.19 0.83 8.31
N LEU A 31 -4.84 1.07 9.43
CA LEU A 31 -4.61 2.18 10.34
C LEU A 31 -4.06 1.70 11.69
N GLY A 32 -3.60 2.63 12.50
CA GLY A 32 -3.13 2.40 13.86
C GLY A 32 -1.85 3.14 14.19
N PRO A 33 -1.44 3.20 15.47
CA PRO A 33 -0.25 3.90 15.90
C PRO A 33 1.05 3.27 15.35
N ASN A 34 2.16 3.97 15.55
CA ASN A 34 3.47 3.43 15.17
C ASN A 34 3.85 2.23 16.04
N GLY A 35 4.51 1.26 15.41
CA GLY A 35 5.02 0.07 16.10
C GLY A 35 4.02 -1.07 16.29
N VAL A 36 2.73 -0.91 15.97
CA VAL A 36 1.71 -1.98 16.12
C VAL A 36 1.79 -3.09 15.08
N GLY A 37 2.68 -2.98 14.09
CA GLY A 37 2.88 -4.04 13.11
C GLY A 37 2.15 -3.86 11.79
N LYS A 38 1.76 -2.64 11.41
CA LYS A 38 1.13 -2.36 10.09
C LYS A 38 2.00 -2.82 8.91
N SER A 39 3.26 -2.37 8.85
CA SER A 39 4.20 -2.82 7.81
C SER A 39 4.52 -4.30 7.92
N THR A 40 4.53 -4.85 9.15
CA THR A 40 4.70 -6.29 9.38
C THR A 40 3.58 -7.09 8.72
N LEU A 41 2.33 -6.60 8.76
CA LEU A 41 1.20 -7.22 8.06
C LEU A 41 1.49 -7.33 6.55
N LEU A 42 1.95 -6.25 5.91
CA LEU A 42 2.31 -6.29 4.49
C LEU A 42 3.46 -7.28 4.23
N HIS A 43 4.45 -7.33 5.11
CA HIS A 43 5.56 -8.28 4.98
C HIS A 43 5.15 -9.75 5.16
N THR A 44 4.09 -10.04 5.93
CA THR A 44 3.54 -11.41 6.00
C THR A 44 2.81 -11.79 4.70
N ILE A 45 2.11 -10.85 4.07
CA ILE A 45 1.48 -11.07 2.75
C ILE A 45 2.53 -11.33 1.68
N LEU A 46 3.65 -10.58 1.72
CA LEU A 46 4.77 -10.75 0.80
C LEU A 46 5.62 -12.01 1.07
N GLY A 47 5.34 -12.76 2.15
CA GLY A 47 6.11 -13.93 2.55
C GLY A 47 7.52 -13.62 3.08
N THR A 48 7.86 -12.34 3.31
CA THR A 48 9.16 -11.91 3.85
C THR A 48 9.20 -11.90 5.38
N ARG A 49 8.05 -12.04 6.03
CA ARG A 49 7.88 -12.24 7.48
C ARG A 49 6.99 -13.44 7.71
N GLN A 50 7.41 -14.34 8.62
CA GLN A 50 6.62 -15.50 9.00
C GLN A 50 5.60 -15.14 10.09
N LEU A 51 4.44 -15.78 10.05
CA LEU A 51 3.46 -15.76 11.13
C LEU A 51 3.97 -16.59 12.31
N SER A 52 3.63 -16.18 13.53
CA SER A 52 3.83 -16.99 14.75
C SER A 52 2.78 -18.09 14.84
N ARG A 53 1.55 -17.83 14.41
CA ARG A 53 0.40 -18.76 14.39
C ARG A 53 -0.54 -18.42 13.25
N GLY A 54 -1.43 -19.36 12.92
CA GLY A 54 -2.41 -19.20 11.85
C GLY A 54 -1.82 -19.37 10.47
N ARG A 55 -2.51 -18.87 9.47
CA ARG A 55 -2.07 -18.94 8.08
C ARG A 55 -2.47 -17.70 7.28
N VAL A 56 -1.74 -17.46 6.21
CA VAL A 56 -2.05 -16.49 5.16
C VAL A 56 -2.07 -17.22 3.81
N GLU A 57 -3.12 -17.01 3.06
CA GLU A 57 -3.31 -17.57 1.72
C GLU A 57 -3.45 -16.40 0.75
N LEU A 58 -2.66 -16.41 -0.31
CA LEU A 58 -2.63 -15.35 -1.32
C LEU A 58 -2.76 -15.98 -2.70
N SER A 59 -3.67 -15.45 -3.50
CA SER A 59 -3.88 -15.82 -4.90
C SER A 59 -3.53 -14.65 -5.81
N GLY A 60 -2.93 -14.95 -6.98
CA GLY A 60 -2.61 -13.91 -7.95
C GLY A 60 -1.26 -13.23 -7.74
N ARG A 61 -1.03 -12.19 -8.52
CA ARG A 61 0.22 -11.42 -8.55
C ARG A 61 0.12 -10.22 -7.62
N THR A 62 1.19 -9.98 -6.88
CA THR A 62 1.25 -8.86 -5.94
C THR A 62 2.21 -7.79 -6.42
N GLY A 63 1.77 -6.54 -6.38
CA GLY A 63 2.61 -5.36 -6.50
C GLY A 63 2.85 -4.75 -5.11
N PHE A 64 4.03 -4.18 -4.90
CA PHE A 64 4.36 -3.56 -3.61
C PHE A 64 5.00 -2.18 -3.80
N ILE A 65 4.40 -1.17 -3.17
CA ILE A 65 4.92 0.18 -3.05
C ILE A 65 5.50 0.30 -1.62
N PRO A 66 6.82 0.24 -1.46
CA PRO A 66 7.43 0.33 -0.14
C PRO A 66 7.35 1.75 0.42
N GLN A 67 7.45 1.85 1.74
CA GLN A 67 7.63 3.13 2.42
C GLN A 67 8.79 3.90 1.79
N GLN A 68 8.62 5.21 1.64
CA GLN A 68 9.57 6.07 0.95
C GLN A 68 10.98 5.98 1.56
N ARG A 69 11.92 5.43 0.78
CA ARG A 69 13.35 5.50 1.03
C ARG A 69 14.00 6.08 -0.23
N MET A 70 14.85 7.09 -0.05
CA MET A 70 15.56 7.67 -1.18
C MET A 70 16.48 6.61 -1.82
N PHE A 71 16.54 6.61 -3.17
CA PHE A 71 17.59 5.89 -3.86
C PHE A 71 18.93 6.58 -3.59
N GLU A 72 19.99 5.81 -3.56
CA GLU A 72 21.35 6.36 -3.42
C GLU A 72 21.63 7.35 -4.56
N ALA A 73 22.19 8.52 -4.22
CA ALA A 73 22.45 9.60 -5.18
C ALA A 73 23.38 9.16 -6.33
N GLU A 74 24.30 8.25 -6.02
CA GLU A 74 25.30 7.72 -6.95
C GLU A 74 24.79 6.53 -7.80
N LEU A 75 23.56 6.05 -7.56
CA LEU A 75 22.99 4.93 -8.33
C LEU A 75 22.99 5.27 -9.85
N PRO A 76 23.75 4.55 -10.69
CA PRO A 76 23.95 4.92 -12.09
C PRO A 76 22.80 4.46 -12.99
N MET A 77 21.60 4.26 -12.44
CA MET A 77 20.43 3.78 -13.17
C MET A 77 19.48 4.92 -13.51
N ARG A 78 18.91 4.88 -14.73
CA ARG A 78 17.83 5.78 -15.12
C ARG A 78 16.50 5.26 -14.61
N ALA A 79 15.52 6.16 -14.51
CA ALA A 79 14.17 5.81 -14.08
C ALA A 79 13.57 4.69 -14.96
N ARG A 80 13.70 4.80 -16.30
CA ARG A 80 13.22 3.77 -17.24
C ARG A 80 13.91 2.41 -17.06
N ASP A 81 15.18 2.40 -16.69
CA ASP A 81 15.93 1.16 -16.50
C ASP A 81 15.41 0.38 -15.31
N LEU A 82 15.10 1.08 -14.19
CA LEU A 82 14.48 0.47 -13.02
C LEU A 82 13.10 -0.12 -13.33
N VAL A 83 12.26 0.62 -14.06
CA VAL A 83 10.94 0.12 -14.48
C VAL A 83 11.08 -1.08 -15.41
N SER A 84 12.05 -1.04 -16.35
CA SER A 84 12.34 -2.15 -17.25
C SER A 84 12.75 -3.42 -16.51
N LEU A 85 13.57 -3.31 -15.46
CA LEU A 85 13.96 -4.45 -14.63
C LEU A 85 12.77 -5.09 -13.91
N SER A 86 11.76 -4.32 -13.53
CA SER A 86 10.56 -4.85 -12.89
C SER A 86 9.63 -5.60 -13.87
N LEU A 87 9.72 -5.29 -15.17
CA LEU A 87 9.00 -5.99 -16.25
C LEU A 87 9.76 -7.21 -16.78
N ALA A 88 11.08 -7.21 -16.69
CA ALA A 88 11.93 -8.25 -17.23
C ALA A 88 12.12 -9.36 -16.20
N HIS A 89 11.32 -10.41 -16.28
CA HIS A 89 11.54 -11.61 -15.48
C HIS A 89 12.61 -12.50 -16.13
N GLY A 90 13.74 -12.57 -15.48
CA GLY A 90 14.80 -13.56 -15.71
C GLY A 90 15.93 -13.10 -16.62
N VAL A 91 17.07 -12.82 -16.02
CA VAL A 91 18.37 -12.64 -16.69
C VAL A 91 18.70 -13.82 -17.62
N LEU A 92 18.18 -15.02 -17.29
CA LEU A 92 18.39 -16.25 -18.05
C LEU A 92 17.53 -16.36 -19.31
N THR A 93 16.45 -15.60 -19.44
CA THR A 93 15.54 -15.70 -20.60
C THR A 93 15.88 -14.76 -21.75
N GLY A 94 16.86 -13.84 -21.56
CA GLY A 94 17.27 -12.86 -22.57
C GLY A 94 16.16 -11.89 -23.01
N ARG A 95 15.00 -11.90 -22.35
CA ARG A 95 13.87 -11.03 -22.66
C ARG A 95 14.01 -9.71 -21.91
N SER A 96 14.30 -8.64 -22.64
CA SER A 96 14.13 -7.27 -22.15
C SER A 96 12.67 -6.83 -22.29
N ALA A 97 12.20 -6.00 -21.38
CA ALA A 97 10.90 -5.35 -21.53
C ALA A 97 10.91 -4.49 -22.80
N SER A 98 9.81 -4.49 -23.56
CA SER A 98 9.69 -3.57 -24.69
C SER A 98 9.68 -2.12 -24.22
N ARG A 99 10.33 -1.24 -24.96
CA ARG A 99 10.37 0.19 -24.64
C ARG A 99 8.96 0.78 -24.51
N GLU A 100 8.05 0.35 -25.39
CA GLU A 100 6.64 0.78 -25.39
C GLU A 100 5.94 0.48 -24.06
N ARG A 101 6.19 -0.71 -23.49
CA ARG A 101 5.59 -1.11 -22.21
C ARG A 101 6.17 -0.32 -21.04
N VAL A 102 7.46 -0.05 -21.05
CA VAL A 102 8.11 0.83 -20.06
C VAL A 102 7.55 2.25 -20.16
N ASP A 103 7.47 2.79 -21.38
CA ASP A 103 6.95 4.14 -21.61
C ASP A 103 5.45 4.25 -21.25
N ALA A 104 4.67 3.18 -21.44
CA ALA A 104 3.27 3.12 -21.00
C ALA A 104 3.16 3.22 -19.48
N LEU A 105 3.92 2.42 -18.73
CA LEU A 105 3.94 2.48 -17.26
C LEU A 105 4.38 3.85 -16.74
N LEU A 106 5.43 4.43 -17.33
CA LEU A 106 5.89 5.76 -16.95
C LEU A 106 4.83 6.84 -17.20
N ARG A 107 4.04 6.72 -18.30
CA ARG A 107 2.90 7.60 -18.55
C ARG A 107 1.79 7.43 -17.52
N THR A 108 1.45 6.19 -17.18
CA THR A 108 0.41 5.88 -16.17
C THR A 108 0.69 6.58 -14.85
N VAL A 109 1.94 6.66 -14.43
CA VAL A 109 2.33 7.33 -13.16
C VAL A 109 2.79 8.78 -13.35
N GLY A 110 2.70 9.36 -14.56
CA GLY A 110 3.14 10.73 -14.82
C GLY A 110 4.66 10.95 -14.79
N ALA A 111 5.45 9.89 -15.02
CA ALA A 111 6.92 9.93 -14.90
C ALA A 111 7.67 10.07 -16.23
N GLN A 112 6.98 10.24 -17.37
CA GLN A 112 7.59 10.26 -18.70
C GLN A 112 8.61 11.39 -18.88
N GLY A 113 8.40 12.55 -18.24
CA GLY A 113 9.25 13.73 -18.37
C GLY A 113 10.67 13.56 -17.80
N PHE A 114 10.88 12.57 -16.93
CA PHE A 114 12.18 12.31 -16.32
C PHE A 114 12.64 10.84 -16.47
N ALA A 115 12.07 10.14 -17.42
CA ALA A 115 12.37 8.72 -17.69
C ALA A 115 13.86 8.43 -17.89
N ASP A 116 14.59 9.36 -18.51
CA ASP A 116 16.03 9.23 -18.80
C ASP A 116 16.94 9.85 -17.73
N HIS A 117 16.38 10.42 -16.67
CA HIS A 117 17.15 10.95 -15.57
C HIS A 117 17.64 9.83 -14.65
N ARG A 118 18.81 10.03 -14.04
CA ARG A 118 19.32 9.14 -12.98
C ARG A 118 18.38 9.18 -11.79
N VAL A 119 17.94 8.01 -11.32
CA VAL A 119 16.93 7.91 -10.26
C VAL A 119 17.39 8.54 -8.95
N GLY A 120 18.67 8.42 -8.59
CA GLY A 120 19.22 9.05 -7.39
C GLY A 120 19.23 10.59 -7.40
N ARG A 121 19.03 11.22 -8.57
CA ARG A 121 18.93 12.69 -8.72
C ARG A 121 17.49 13.19 -8.76
N LEU A 122 16.51 12.30 -8.78
CA LEU A 122 15.10 12.68 -8.77
C LEU A 122 14.68 13.14 -7.37
N SER A 123 13.72 14.04 -7.30
CA SER A 123 13.08 14.42 -6.02
C SER A 123 12.39 13.21 -5.39
N GLY A 124 12.14 13.25 -4.06
CA GLY A 124 11.46 12.16 -3.36
C GLY A 124 10.11 11.78 -3.98
N GLY A 125 9.31 12.79 -4.35
CA GLY A 125 8.04 12.54 -5.05
C GLY A 125 8.22 11.89 -6.43
N GLN A 126 9.23 12.31 -7.20
CA GLN A 126 9.54 11.68 -8.49
C GLN A 126 10.02 10.24 -8.32
N GLN A 127 10.84 9.96 -7.30
CA GLN A 127 11.25 8.58 -6.98
C GLN A 127 10.07 7.72 -6.56
N GLN A 128 9.08 8.29 -5.86
CA GLN A 128 7.85 7.59 -5.50
C GLN A 128 7.03 7.18 -6.73
N LEU A 129 6.92 8.04 -7.74
CA LEU A 129 6.27 7.69 -9.02
C LEU A 129 6.97 6.51 -9.71
N ILE A 130 8.31 6.44 -9.66
CA ILE A 130 9.04 5.30 -10.21
C ILE A 130 8.73 4.01 -9.43
N ARG A 131 8.63 4.06 -8.10
CA ARG A 131 8.23 2.91 -7.29
C ARG A 131 6.79 2.44 -7.59
N GLN A 132 5.88 3.38 -7.83
CA GLN A 132 4.53 3.06 -8.28
C GLN A 132 4.56 2.35 -9.64
N ALA A 133 5.34 2.85 -10.61
CA ALA A 133 5.51 2.18 -11.91
C ALA A 133 6.08 0.76 -11.76
N GLN A 134 7.06 0.57 -10.88
CA GLN A 134 7.62 -0.74 -10.58
C GLN A 134 6.56 -1.70 -9.98
N ALA A 135 5.76 -1.22 -9.03
CA ALA A 135 4.70 -2.02 -8.40
C ALA A 135 3.62 -2.45 -9.40
N LEU A 136 3.34 -1.60 -10.41
CA LEU A 136 2.35 -1.88 -11.46
C LEU A 136 2.90 -2.72 -12.61
N ALA A 137 4.21 -2.94 -12.69
CA ALA A 137 4.88 -3.53 -13.85
C ALA A 137 4.35 -4.91 -14.26
N ASN A 138 3.96 -5.73 -13.27
CA ASN A 138 3.51 -7.10 -13.50
C ASN A 138 1.99 -7.26 -13.51
N ASP A 139 1.28 -6.14 -13.67
CA ASP A 139 -0.19 -6.15 -13.72
C ASP A 139 -0.78 -6.88 -12.49
N PRO A 140 -0.58 -6.33 -11.27
CA PRO A 140 -0.91 -7.03 -10.04
C PRO A 140 -2.42 -7.18 -9.83
N ASP A 141 -2.81 -8.31 -9.25
CA ASP A 141 -4.17 -8.56 -8.77
C ASP A 141 -4.38 -7.95 -7.37
N LEU A 142 -3.29 -7.88 -6.57
CA LEU A 142 -3.24 -7.23 -5.26
C LEU A 142 -2.11 -6.19 -5.23
N LEU A 143 -2.43 -4.97 -4.87
CA LEU A 143 -1.47 -3.87 -4.69
C LEU A 143 -1.36 -3.52 -3.22
N LEU A 144 -0.18 -3.73 -2.67
CA LEU A 144 0.18 -3.36 -1.30
C LEU A 144 0.94 -2.04 -1.32
N ALA A 145 0.60 -1.12 -0.42
CA ALA A 145 1.29 0.16 -0.30
C ALA A 145 1.58 0.49 1.16
N ASP A 146 2.85 0.68 1.49
CA ASP A 146 3.31 1.06 2.82
C ASP A 146 3.58 2.55 2.87
N GLU A 147 2.67 3.29 3.50
CA GLU A 147 2.70 4.76 3.65
C GLU A 147 2.98 5.52 2.35
N PRO A 148 2.24 5.23 1.26
CA PRO A 148 2.54 5.78 -0.06
C PRO A 148 2.31 7.30 -0.15
N LEU A 149 1.65 7.90 0.83
CA LEU A 149 1.27 9.31 0.88
C LEU A 149 2.18 10.14 1.80
N LEU A 150 3.10 9.50 2.51
CA LEU A 150 4.00 10.18 3.44
C LEU A 150 4.89 11.18 2.69
N SER A 151 5.06 12.37 3.27
CA SER A 151 5.89 13.44 2.73
C SER A 151 5.44 14.01 1.36
N LEU A 152 4.22 13.70 0.92
CA LEU A 152 3.60 14.32 -0.25
C LEU A 152 2.75 15.52 0.17
N ASP A 153 2.77 16.57 -0.65
CA ASP A 153 1.79 17.65 -0.53
C ASP A 153 0.37 17.15 -0.88
N VAL A 154 -0.65 17.95 -0.53
CA VAL A 154 -2.06 17.56 -0.67
C VAL A 154 -2.41 17.18 -2.12
N ALA A 155 -1.93 17.94 -3.10
CA ALA A 155 -2.22 17.67 -4.51
C ALA A 155 -1.65 16.32 -4.94
N ARG A 156 -0.40 16.04 -4.58
CA ARG A 156 0.27 14.76 -4.88
C ARG A 156 -0.32 13.59 -4.12
N GLN A 157 -0.84 13.80 -2.91
CA GLN A 157 -1.60 12.76 -2.20
C GLN A 157 -2.86 12.40 -2.99
N GLN A 158 -3.58 13.39 -3.50
CA GLN A 158 -4.77 13.17 -4.33
C GLN A 158 -4.42 12.41 -5.61
N ASP A 159 -3.36 12.79 -6.32
CA ASP A 159 -2.89 12.09 -7.51
C ASP A 159 -2.53 10.62 -7.22
N ALA A 160 -1.83 10.38 -6.12
CA ALA A 160 -1.45 9.02 -5.71
C ALA A 160 -2.69 8.16 -5.38
N VAL A 161 -3.66 8.71 -4.66
CA VAL A 161 -4.91 8.00 -4.34
C VAL A 161 -5.73 7.76 -5.60
N ALA A 162 -5.83 8.76 -6.49
CA ALA A 162 -6.53 8.61 -7.76
C ALA A 162 -5.92 7.50 -8.64
N LEU A 163 -4.58 7.38 -8.67
CA LEU A 163 -3.91 6.30 -9.37
C LEU A 163 -4.27 4.92 -8.79
N LEU A 164 -4.28 4.78 -7.46
CA LEU A 164 -4.65 3.52 -6.80
C LEU A 164 -6.11 3.16 -7.07
N ASP A 165 -7.01 4.14 -6.99
CA ASP A 165 -8.45 3.93 -7.24
C ASP A 165 -8.75 3.65 -8.72
N ALA A 166 -8.10 4.33 -9.66
CA ALA A 166 -8.19 4.03 -11.08
C ALA A 166 -7.76 2.57 -11.36
N ARG A 167 -6.63 2.16 -10.78
CA ARG A 167 -6.16 0.79 -10.91
C ARG A 167 -7.17 -0.23 -10.36
N ARG A 168 -7.76 0.06 -9.19
CA ARG A 168 -8.82 -0.75 -8.59
C ARG A 168 -10.01 -0.92 -9.53
N ARG A 169 -10.52 0.19 -10.07
CA ARG A 169 -11.75 0.20 -10.89
C ARG A 169 -11.54 -0.39 -12.29
N GLU A 170 -10.41 -0.08 -12.93
CA GLU A 170 -10.18 -0.44 -14.33
C GLU A 170 -9.67 -1.88 -14.49
N HIS A 171 -8.94 -2.39 -13.49
CA HIS A 171 -8.30 -3.71 -13.54
C HIS A 171 -8.78 -4.68 -12.48
N ASN A 172 -9.77 -4.28 -11.67
CA ASN A 172 -10.27 -5.08 -10.54
C ASN A 172 -9.17 -5.49 -9.55
N THR A 173 -8.10 -4.66 -9.46
CA THR A 173 -6.99 -4.86 -8.54
C THR A 173 -7.44 -4.54 -7.11
N ALA A 174 -7.24 -5.46 -6.16
CA ALA A 174 -7.43 -5.13 -4.75
C ALA A 174 -6.29 -4.24 -4.26
N VAL A 175 -6.58 -3.32 -3.34
CA VAL A 175 -5.61 -2.36 -2.80
C VAL A 175 -5.61 -2.43 -1.29
N VAL A 176 -4.44 -2.66 -0.69
CA VAL A 176 -4.23 -2.59 0.77
C VAL A 176 -3.20 -1.50 1.06
N VAL A 177 -3.64 -0.42 1.70
CA VAL A 177 -2.80 0.74 2.00
C VAL A 177 -2.59 0.86 3.51
N VAL A 178 -1.35 0.82 3.95
CA VAL A 178 -0.97 1.28 5.30
C VAL A 178 -0.84 2.80 5.27
N THR A 179 -1.52 3.48 6.17
CA THR A 179 -1.45 4.94 6.30
C THR A 179 -1.61 5.38 7.75
N HIS A 180 -1.10 6.59 8.07
CA HIS A 180 -1.28 7.19 9.39
C HIS A 180 -2.63 7.87 9.57
N GLY A 181 -3.32 8.23 8.49
CA GLY A 181 -4.60 8.92 8.55
C GLY A 181 -5.55 8.48 7.46
N ILE A 182 -6.82 8.40 7.80
CA ILE A 182 -7.88 7.95 6.90
C ILE A 182 -8.26 9.00 5.84
N ASN A 183 -8.11 10.30 6.18
CA ASN A 183 -8.68 11.40 5.39
C ASN A 183 -8.29 11.40 3.91
N PRO A 184 -7.03 11.15 3.51
CA PRO A 184 -6.68 11.14 2.09
C PRO A 184 -7.38 10.05 1.29
N VAL A 185 -7.71 8.92 1.92
CA VAL A 185 -8.32 7.74 1.26
C VAL A 185 -9.81 7.56 1.59
N LEU A 186 -10.39 8.43 2.42
CA LEU A 186 -11.74 8.30 2.96
C LEU A 186 -12.81 8.09 1.88
N HIS A 187 -12.65 8.72 0.71
CA HIS A 187 -13.61 8.67 -0.38
C HIS A 187 -13.49 7.44 -1.29
N VAL A 188 -12.46 6.60 -1.10
CA VAL A 188 -12.20 5.41 -1.92
C VAL A 188 -12.12 4.12 -1.13
N VAL A 189 -12.00 4.21 0.21
CA VAL A 189 -11.85 3.05 1.08
C VAL A 189 -13.18 2.34 1.30
N ASP A 190 -13.18 1.02 1.15
CA ASP A 190 -14.34 0.16 1.42
C ASP A 190 -14.35 -0.29 2.88
N ARG A 191 -13.21 -0.79 3.39
CA ARG A 191 -13.06 -1.21 4.79
C ARG A 191 -11.74 -0.72 5.41
N VAL A 192 -11.77 -0.63 6.71
CA VAL A 192 -10.63 -0.26 7.55
C VAL A 192 -10.26 -1.43 8.45
N LEU A 193 -8.98 -1.81 8.43
CA LEU A 193 -8.36 -2.62 9.47
C LEU A 193 -7.62 -1.68 10.42
N TYR A 194 -8.09 -1.55 11.65
CA TYR A 194 -7.42 -0.76 12.67
C TYR A 194 -6.64 -1.66 13.62
N LEU A 195 -5.32 -1.54 13.65
CA LEU A 195 -4.43 -2.25 14.57
C LEU A 195 -4.10 -1.35 15.75
N ALA A 196 -4.23 -1.86 16.97
CA ALA A 196 -3.94 -1.14 18.21
C ALA A 196 -3.25 -2.04 19.23
N PRO A 197 -2.69 -1.49 20.34
CA PRO A 197 -1.94 -2.26 21.32
C PRO A 197 -2.72 -3.41 21.97
N HIS A 198 -4.03 -3.26 22.11
CA HIS A 198 -4.88 -4.24 22.80
C HIS A 198 -5.76 -5.07 21.85
N GLY A 199 -5.55 -4.96 20.53
CA GLY A 199 -6.29 -5.74 19.56
C GLY A 199 -6.40 -5.09 18.20
N HIS A 200 -7.38 -5.54 17.43
CA HIS A 200 -7.68 -4.99 16.11
C HIS A 200 -9.19 -5.02 15.86
N THR A 201 -9.63 -4.19 14.94
CA THR A 201 -11.01 -4.21 14.43
C THR A 201 -11.00 -4.06 12.91
N LEU A 202 -11.96 -4.69 12.25
CA LEU A 202 -12.14 -4.66 10.80
C LEU A 202 -13.60 -4.35 10.51
N GLY A 203 -13.86 -3.38 9.65
CA GLY A 203 -15.22 -3.01 9.26
C GLY A 203 -15.21 -1.82 8.30
N THR A 204 -16.38 -1.29 8.02
CA THR A 204 -16.52 -0.01 7.29
C THR A 204 -15.93 1.14 8.08
N VAL A 205 -15.72 2.29 7.43
CA VAL A 205 -15.23 3.51 8.12
C VAL A 205 -16.14 3.86 9.29
N SER A 206 -17.46 3.82 9.10
CA SER A 206 -18.44 4.18 10.12
C SER A 206 -18.51 3.19 11.29
N GLU A 207 -18.12 1.95 11.09
CA GLU A 207 -18.06 0.94 12.16
C GLU A 207 -16.78 1.04 12.98
N VAL A 208 -15.64 1.31 12.32
CA VAL A 208 -14.31 1.31 12.95
C VAL A 208 -13.95 2.66 13.55
N MET A 209 -14.23 3.76 12.83
CA MET A 209 -13.84 5.11 13.25
C MET A 209 -14.87 5.71 14.23
N ARG A 210 -15.00 5.08 15.40
CA ARG A 210 -15.89 5.46 16.49
C ARG A 210 -15.12 5.60 17.78
N SER A 211 -15.50 6.57 18.60
CA SER A 211 -14.87 6.86 19.88
C SER A 211 -14.89 5.66 20.85
N ASP A 212 -16.02 4.94 20.92
CA ASP A 212 -16.17 3.75 21.77
C ASP A 212 -15.27 2.59 21.31
N VAL A 213 -15.25 2.30 20.01
CA VAL A 213 -14.43 1.23 19.42
C VAL A 213 -12.94 1.51 19.62
N LEU A 214 -12.48 2.73 19.29
CA LEU A 214 -11.08 3.08 19.43
C LEU A 214 -10.67 3.19 20.90
N SER A 215 -11.53 3.67 21.79
CA SER A 215 -11.23 3.71 23.23
C SER A 215 -11.00 2.31 23.82
N GLU A 216 -11.79 1.32 23.41
CA GLU A 216 -11.60 -0.08 23.80
C GLU A 216 -10.25 -0.62 23.31
N LEU A 217 -9.92 -0.39 22.04
CA LEU A 217 -8.65 -0.84 21.43
C LEU A 217 -7.40 -0.20 22.03
N TYR A 218 -7.51 1.04 22.51
CA TYR A 218 -6.40 1.75 23.15
C TYR A 218 -6.33 1.51 24.66
N GLY A 219 -7.41 1.02 25.27
CA GLY A 219 -7.54 0.91 26.73
C GLY A 219 -7.58 2.27 27.45
N THR A 220 -7.87 3.34 26.72
CA THR A 220 -8.00 4.72 27.23
C THR A 220 -9.02 5.49 26.39
N LYS A 221 -9.51 6.61 26.95
CA LYS A 221 -10.46 7.44 26.21
C LYS A 221 -9.82 8.00 24.93
N VAL A 222 -10.49 7.78 23.81
CA VAL A 222 -10.17 8.30 22.49
C VAL A 222 -11.42 8.95 21.92
N ASP A 223 -11.33 10.19 21.49
CA ASP A 223 -12.44 10.86 20.83
C ASP A 223 -12.22 10.87 19.31
N VAL A 224 -13.22 10.46 18.55
CA VAL A 224 -13.27 10.58 17.10
C VAL A 224 -14.24 11.71 16.75
N ILE A 225 -13.72 12.72 16.09
CA ILE A 225 -14.49 13.92 15.73
C ILE A 225 -14.56 13.99 14.21
N GLU A 226 -15.77 14.13 13.69
CA GLU A 226 -15.98 14.46 12.29
C GLU A 226 -16.19 15.98 12.16
N LEU A 227 -15.32 16.61 11.35
CA LEU A 227 -15.39 18.04 11.06
C LEU A 227 -15.23 18.26 9.56
N ASP A 228 -16.23 18.85 8.92
CA ASP A 228 -16.24 19.15 7.48
C ASP A 228 -15.85 17.93 6.61
N GLY A 229 -16.39 16.75 6.92
CA GLY A 229 -16.11 15.51 6.21
C GLY A 229 -14.70 14.93 6.43
N ARG A 230 -14.00 15.40 7.47
CA ARG A 230 -12.71 14.88 7.91
C ARG A 230 -12.84 14.23 9.26
N MET A 231 -12.13 13.12 9.44
CA MET A 231 -12.06 12.42 10.72
C MET A 231 -10.76 12.76 11.45
N VAL A 232 -10.89 13.12 12.72
CA VAL A 232 -9.77 13.44 13.62
C VAL A 232 -9.88 12.53 14.83
N VAL A 233 -8.80 11.83 15.14
CA VAL A 233 -8.66 11.00 16.34
C VAL A 233 -7.84 11.79 17.36
N VAL A 234 -8.38 11.99 18.58
CA VAL A 234 -7.80 12.85 19.64
C VAL A 234 -7.66 12.06 20.93
#